data_3fa64f58564d615127f518c82cd79914
#
_entry.id   3fa64f58564d615127f518c82cd79914
#
_cell.length_a   1.000
_cell.length_b   1.000
_cell.length_c   1.000
_cell.angle_alpha   90.00
_cell.angle_beta   90.00
_cell.angle_gamma   90.00
#
_symmetry.space_group_name_H-M   'P 1'
#
loop_
_entity.id
_entity.type
_entity.pdbx_description
1 polymer ?
#
loop_
_entity_poly.entity_id
_entity_poly.type
_entity_poly.pdbx_seq_one_letter_code
_entity_poly.pdbx_strand_id
1 'polypeptide(L)'
;MKNFLYLFVLVLCACSSSDNKILVANSGETQGTYYHIKYLSPQGESFQFQIDSLLTEIDSSVSIYKPYSIISKLNDGEEIKTDEIFNLVYFDAVHVGENTGGYFDCTVSPLVKYWGFYNNDTNEVKVDSVAIETIMKKVGVGKMIWEDSTVVLAEGVKLDFNAIAQGTSVDLIAMLLEEKGILNYLIEVGGELKAKGVNADGNIWRIGVDKPSEEIDFKERFQFILDLKDKALATSGNYRKFYVKDGVKYAHTINPKTGFPAQNRLLSVTVVTNKCSLADAYATAFMAMGLKKTKQIIKTLDDELEVYIVYTDNNGDWKIYISPAMKKRIVN
;
A
#
# COMPACT_ATOMS: atom_id res chain seq x y z
N MET A 1 58.51 54.41 -23.39
CA MET A 1 57.63 53.27 -23.77
C MET A 1 56.70 52.94 -22.58
N LYS A 2 55.44 53.32 -22.70
CA LYS A 2 54.46 53.11 -21.65
C LYS A 2 53.63 51.82 -22.01
N ASN A 3 53.81 50.75 -21.24
CA ASN A 3 53.06 49.54 -21.41
C ASN A 3 51.67 49.72 -20.76
N PHE A 4 50.61 49.68 -21.56
CA PHE A 4 49.20 49.63 -21.10
C PHE A 4 48.78 48.18 -20.91
N LEU A 5 48.54 47.80 -19.66
CA LEU A 5 48.05 46.48 -19.29
C LEU A 5 46.51 46.51 -19.35
N TYR A 6 45.88 45.84 -20.34
CA TYR A 6 44.43 45.68 -20.41
C TYR A 6 44.00 44.57 -19.47
N LEU A 7 43.30 44.94 -18.39
CA LEU A 7 42.65 44.01 -17.48
C LEU A 7 41.31 43.57 -18.10
N PHE A 8 41.23 42.34 -18.56
CA PHE A 8 39.99 41.76 -19.09
C PHE A 8 39.16 41.24 -17.90
N VAL A 9 38.12 41.97 -17.49
CA VAL A 9 37.15 41.54 -16.47
C VAL A 9 36.12 40.61 -17.13
N LEU A 10 36.27 39.31 -16.91
CA LEU A 10 35.23 38.31 -17.25
C LEU A 10 34.07 38.44 -16.26
N VAL A 11 32.99 39.09 -16.67
CA VAL A 11 31.72 39.08 -15.95
C VAL A 11 31.06 37.74 -16.19
N LEU A 12 31.17 36.80 -15.23
CA LEU A 12 30.37 35.59 -15.16
C LEU A 12 28.94 36.01 -14.80
N CYS A 13 28.06 36.15 -15.79
CA CYS A 13 26.62 36.18 -15.54
C CYS A 13 26.22 34.81 -15.04
N ALA A 14 26.11 34.63 -13.72
CA ALA A 14 25.38 33.55 -13.12
C ALA A 14 23.88 33.79 -13.41
N CYS A 15 23.37 33.20 -14.48
CA CYS A 15 21.94 33.05 -14.64
C CYS A 15 21.44 32.16 -13.49
N SER A 16 20.93 32.75 -12.42
CA SER A 16 20.02 32.05 -11.52
C SER A 16 18.71 31.85 -12.28
N SER A 17 18.58 30.74 -12.98
CA SER A 17 17.27 30.27 -13.41
C SER A 17 16.45 30.10 -12.14
N SER A 18 15.46 30.94 -11.90
CA SER A 18 14.38 30.63 -10.99
C SER A 18 13.68 29.40 -11.61
N ASP A 19 13.95 28.22 -11.04
CA ASP A 19 13.26 26.97 -11.39
C ASP A 19 11.77 27.12 -11.02
N ASN A 20 11.03 27.87 -11.83
CA ASN A 20 9.58 27.95 -11.74
C ASN A 20 8.99 26.62 -12.18
N LYS A 21 8.93 25.67 -11.26
CA LYS A 21 8.27 24.37 -11.47
C LYS A 21 6.76 24.57 -11.46
N ILE A 22 6.10 24.03 -12.47
CA ILE A 22 4.65 24.14 -12.64
C ILE A 22 4.00 22.95 -11.94
N LEU A 23 2.99 23.21 -11.10
CA LEU A 23 2.20 22.18 -10.48
C LEU A 23 1.30 21.52 -11.53
N VAL A 24 1.46 20.22 -11.72
CA VAL A 24 0.62 19.35 -12.54
C VAL A 24 -0.18 18.41 -11.65
N ALA A 25 -1.44 18.17 -12.02
CA ALA A 25 -2.30 17.21 -11.33
C ALA A 25 -2.89 16.23 -12.36
N ASN A 26 -2.77 14.94 -12.05
CA ASN A 26 -3.40 13.85 -12.80
C ASN A 26 -4.35 13.09 -11.87
N SER A 27 -5.46 12.58 -12.40
CA SER A 27 -6.41 11.78 -11.63
C SER A 27 -7.22 10.87 -12.56
N GLY A 28 -7.73 9.79 -12.01
CA GLY A 28 -8.54 8.82 -12.75
C GLY A 28 -9.05 7.71 -11.85
N GLU A 29 -9.63 6.69 -12.48
CA GLU A 29 -10.12 5.47 -11.83
C GLU A 29 -9.18 4.31 -12.13
N THR A 30 -8.87 3.50 -11.11
CA THR A 30 -8.06 2.29 -11.24
C THR A 30 -8.37 1.32 -10.09
N GLN A 31 -8.22 0.01 -10.30
CA GLN A 31 -8.28 -1.03 -9.25
C GLN A 31 -9.53 -0.91 -8.34
N GLY A 32 -10.68 -0.51 -8.93
CA GLY A 32 -11.93 -0.32 -8.20
C GLY A 32 -11.98 0.89 -7.26
N THR A 33 -11.06 1.83 -7.43
CA THR A 33 -10.94 3.07 -6.66
C THR A 33 -10.46 4.23 -7.55
N TYR A 34 -10.00 5.33 -6.95
CA TYR A 34 -9.47 6.50 -7.65
C TYR A 34 -7.98 6.67 -7.35
N TYR A 35 -7.28 7.38 -8.25
CA TYR A 35 -5.94 7.88 -7.98
C TYR A 35 -5.88 9.40 -8.12
N HIS A 36 -5.00 10.03 -7.36
CA HIS A 36 -4.70 11.46 -7.40
C HIS A 36 -3.19 11.66 -7.32
N ILE A 37 -2.61 12.31 -8.32
CA ILE A 37 -1.18 12.53 -8.41
C ILE A 37 -0.92 14.02 -8.61
N LYS A 38 -0.06 14.60 -7.78
CA LYS A 38 0.41 15.98 -7.90
C LYS A 38 1.93 15.99 -7.98
N TYR A 39 2.49 16.74 -8.92
CA TYR A 39 3.94 16.87 -9.04
C TYR A 39 4.34 18.22 -9.62
N LEU A 40 5.59 18.59 -9.38
CA LEU A 40 6.19 19.82 -9.91
C LEU A 40 7.02 19.49 -11.15
N SER A 41 6.49 19.85 -12.33
CA SER A 41 7.15 19.66 -13.62
C SER A 41 7.88 20.96 -14.03
N PRO A 42 9.15 20.88 -14.49
CA PRO A 42 9.86 22.04 -15.00
C PRO A 42 9.20 22.68 -16.22
N GLN A 43 8.51 21.89 -17.03
CA GLN A 43 7.88 22.35 -18.29
C GLN A 43 6.35 22.31 -18.24
N GLY A 44 5.74 21.89 -17.12
CA GLY A 44 4.30 21.71 -16.99
C GLY A 44 3.76 20.50 -17.78
N GLU A 45 4.61 19.54 -18.12
CA GLU A 45 4.23 18.35 -18.87
C GLU A 45 3.34 17.44 -18.02
N SER A 46 2.24 16.95 -18.62
CA SER A 46 1.35 15.95 -18.02
C SER A 46 1.73 14.55 -18.46
N PHE A 47 1.89 13.63 -17.53
CA PHE A 47 2.15 12.21 -17.76
C PHE A 47 0.90 11.34 -17.61
N GLN A 48 -0.30 11.92 -17.78
CA GLN A 48 -1.58 11.23 -17.65
C GLN A 48 -1.61 9.92 -18.44
N PHE A 49 -1.27 9.95 -19.72
CA PHE A 49 -1.31 8.78 -20.61
C PHE A 49 -0.36 7.67 -20.13
N GLN A 50 0.87 8.02 -19.72
CA GLN A 50 1.85 7.05 -19.24
C GLN A 50 1.42 6.42 -17.91
N ILE A 51 0.81 7.22 -17.02
CA ILE A 51 0.24 6.73 -15.76
C ILE A 51 -0.90 5.74 -16.02
N ASP A 52 -1.85 6.09 -16.89
CA ASP A 52 -2.98 5.22 -17.22
C ASP A 52 -2.53 3.92 -17.91
N SER A 53 -1.52 3.99 -18.78
CA SER A 53 -0.90 2.81 -19.41
C SER A 53 -0.27 1.90 -18.37
N LEU A 54 0.54 2.45 -17.46
CA LEU A 54 1.19 1.70 -16.39
C LEU A 54 0.17 1.02 -15.46
N LEU A 55 -0.90 1.72 -15.08
CA LEU A 55 -1.97 1.14 -14.26
C LEU A 55 -2.68 -0.02 -14.98
N THR A 56 -2.85 0.08 -16.30
CA THR A 56 -3.39 -1.01 -17.13
C THR A 56 -2.44 -2.21 -17.21
N GLU A 57 -1.13 -1.97 -17.29
CA GLU A 57 -0.11 -3.01 -17.25
C GLU A 57 -0.09 -3.73 -15.90
N ILE A 58 -0.20 -2.99 -14.79
CA ILE A 58 -0.33 -3.55 -13.44
C ILE A 58 -1.55 -4.46 -13.34
N ASP A 59 -2.72 -4.00 -13.83
CA ASP A 59 -3.93 -4.82 -13.86
C ASP A 59 -3.73 -6.10 -14.69
N SER A 60 -3.03 -6.02 -15.82
CA SER A 60 -2.74 -7.18 -16.68
C SER A 60 -1.78 -8.17 -16.04
N SER A 61 -0.99 -7.73 -15.09
CA SER A 61 -0.05 -8.57 -14.34
C SER A 61 -0.72 -9.19 -13.10
N VAL A 62 -1.29 -8.39 -12.20
CA VAL A 62 -1.60 -8.83 -10.83
C VAL A 62 -3.07 -8.73 -10.42
N SER A 63 -3.98 -8.34 -11.30
CA SER A 63 -5.41 -8.24 -10.95
C SER A 63 -6.15 -9.58 -11.08
N ILE A 64 -6.64 -10.11 -9.97
CA ILE A 64 -7.48 -11.33 -9.95
C ILE A 64 -8.88 -11.11 -10.59
N TYR A 65 -9.24 -9.85 -10.87
CA TYR A 65 -10.51 -9.48 -11.52
C TYR A 65 -10.41 -9.46 -13.06
N LYS A 66 -9.20 -9.64 -13.61
CA LYS A 66 -8.94 -9.69 -15.04
C LYS A 66 -8.59 -11.13 -15.44
N PRO A 67 -9.43 -11.85 -16.18
CA PRO A 67 -9.20 -13.26 -16.50
C PRO A 67 -7.95 -13.47 -17.37
N TYR A 68 -7.50 -12.45 -18.09
CA TYR A 68 -6.29 -12.48 -18.92
C TYR A 68 -5.00 -12.14 -18.17
N SER A 69 -5.07 -11.72 -16.92
CA SER A 69 -3.90 -11.35 -16.11
C SER A 69 -3.01 -12.57 -15.79
N ILE A 70 -1.72 -12.30 -15.54
CA ILE A 70 -0.76 -13.34 -15.16
C ILE A 70 -1.21 -14.07 -13.90
N ILE A 71 -1.63 -13.33 -12.85
CA ILE A 71 -2.09 -13.96 -11.61
C ILE A 71 -3.32 -14.84 -11.81
N SER A 72 -4.28 -14.44 -12.68
CA SER A 72 -5.48 -15.24 -12.95
C SER A 72 -5.11 -16.55 -13.67
N LYS A 73 -4.23 -16.49 -14.67
CA LYS A 73 -3.74 -17.67 -15.39
C LYS A 73 -2.99 -18.62 -14.47
N LEU A 74 -2.07 -18.12 -13.64
CA LEU A 74 -1.41 -18.94 -12.62
C LEU A 74 -2.43 -19.58 -11.66
N ASN A 75 -3.41 -18.82 -11.23
CA ASN A 75 -4.51 -19.31 -10.40
C ASN A 75 -5.34 -20.38 -11.09
N ASP A 76 -5.44 -20.38 -12.41
CA ASP A 76 -6.16 -21.38 -13.19
C ASP A 76 -5.27 -22.60 -13.55
N GLY A 77 -4.00 -22.57 -13.11
CA GLY A 77 -3.06 -23.67 -13.28
C GLY A 77 -2.31 -23.65 -14.62
N GLU A 78 -2.30 -22.50 -15.31
CA GLU A 78 -1.51 -22.32 -16.51
C GLU A 78 -0.02 -22.16 -16.17
N GLU A 79 0.84 -22.80 -16.92
CA GLU A 79 2.29 -22.56 -16.87
C GLU A 79 2.60 -21.30 -17.68
N ILE A 80 2.85 -20.19 -17.00
CA ILE A 80 3.13 -18.89 -17.62
C ILE A 80 4.33 -18.23 -16.94
N LYS A 81 5.18 -17.60 -17.74
CA LYS A 81 6.25 -16.74 -17.21
C LYS A 81 5.67 -15.48 -16.62
N THR A 82 6.21 -15.07 -15.51
CA THR A 82 5.84 -13.81 -14.85
C THR A 82 6.62 -12.63 -15.44
N ASP A 83 6.02 -11.44 -15.35
CA ASP A 83 6.67 -10.18 -15.73
C ASP A 83 7.35 -9.51 -14.54
N GLU A 84 8.02 -8.37 -14.80
CA GLU A 84 8.73 -7.61 -13.77
C GLU A 84 7.77 -7.06 -12.69
N ILE A 85 6.55 -6.67 -13.06
CA ILE A 85 5.54 -6.16 -12.13
C ILE A 85 5.11 -7.27 -11.17
N PHE A 86 4.78 -8.44 -11.70
CA PHE A 86 4.44 -9.60 -10.89
C PHE A 86 5.56 -9.96 -9.92
N ASN A 87 6.81 -9.95 -10.42
CA ASN A 87 7.98 -10.30 -9.64
C ASN A 87 8.18 -9.35 -8.46
N LEU A 88 8.03 -8.04 -8.68
CA LEU A 88 8.11 -7.04 -7.62
C LEU A 88 7.06 -7.30 -6.53
N VAL A 89 5.81 -7.52 -6.90
CA VAL A 89 4.73 -7.81 -5.96
C VAL A 89 4.97 -9.11 -5.22
N TYR A 90 5.37 -10.16 -5.93
CA TYR A 90 5.65 -11.47 -5.36
C TYR A 90 6.73 -11.42 -4.29
N PHE A 91 7.89 -10.83 -4.61
CA PHE A 91 9.01 -10.78 -3.67
C PHE A 91 8.70 -9.89 -2.44
N ASP A 92 8.03 -8.77 -2.62
CA ASP A 92 7.58 -7.94 -1.50
C ASP A 92 6.54 -8.69 -0.63
N ALA A 93 5.63 -9.44 -1.25
CA ALA A 93 4.64 -10.26 -0.53
C ALA A 93 5.28 -11.39 0.29
N VAL A 94 6.27 -12.08 -0.29
CA VAL A 94 7.05 -13.12 0.41
C VAL A 94 7.84 -12.50 1.56
N HIS A 95 8.55 -11.39 1.33
CA HIS A 95 9.31 -10.67 2.36
C HIS A 95 8.44 -10.30 3.56
N VAL A 96 7.29 -9.67 3.34
CA VAL A 96 6.38 -9.32 4.44
C VAL A 96 5.77 -10.56 5.08
N GLY A 97 5.46 -11.59 4.29
CA GLY A 97 4.97 -12.87 4.79
C GLY A 97 5.94 -13.53 5.78
N GLU A 98 7.22 -13.60 5.43
CA GLU A 98 8.27 -14.15 6.28
C GLU A 98 8.47 -13.30 7.54
N ASN A 99 8.63 -12.00 7.38
CA ASN A 99 8.85 -11.05 8.47
C ASN A 99 7.69 -10.99 9.47
N THR A 100 6.47 -11.24 9.01
CA THR A 100 5.27 -11.27 9.88
C THR A 100 4.95 -12.67 10.39
N GLY A 101 5.81 -13.68 10.10
CA GLY A 101 5.58 -15.08 10.45
C GLY A 101 4.28 -15.60 9.82
N GLY A 102 3.92 -15.12 8.60
CA GLY A 102 2.76 -15.52 7.82
C GLY A 102 1.43 -14.91 8.31
N TYR A 103 1.45 -13.74 8.97
CA TYR A 103 0.24 -12.94 9.20
C TYR A 103 -0.12 -12.09 7.96
N PHE A 104 0.84 -11.79 7.10
CA PHE A 104 0.60 -11.48 5.71
C PHE A 104 0.79 -12.75 4.88
N ASP A 105 -0.17 -13.07 4.02
CA ASP A 105 -0.09 -14.25 3.17
C ASP A 105 -0.89 -14.03 1.89
N CYS A 106 -0.20 -13.94 0.77
CA CYS A 106 -0.82 -13.74 -0.53
C CYS A 106 -1.51 -15.00 -1.10
N THR A 107 -1.49 -16.11 -0.37
CA THR A 107 -2.21 -17.33 -0.76
C THR A 107 -3.59 -17.46 -0.11
N VAL A 108 -4.08 -16.39 0.55
CA VAL A 108 -5.37 -16.39 1.26
C VAL A 108 -6.60 -16.39 0.34
N SER A 109 -6.43 -16.30 -0.98
CA SER A 109 -7.52 -16.24 -1.97
C SER A 109 -8.65 -17.25 -1.73
N PRO A 110 -8.41 -18.53 -1.44
CA PRO A 110 -9.47 -19.48 -1.16
C PRO A 110 -10.30 -19.15 0.10
N LEU A 111 -9.67 -18.56 1.11
CA LEU A 111 -10.35 -18.09 2.32
C LEU A 111 -11.19 -16.84 2.06
N VAL A 112 -10.62 -15.85 1.34
CA VAL A 112 -11.33 -14.61 0.97
C VAL A 112 -12.59 -14.94 0.16
N LYS A 113 -12.48 -15.92 -0.76
CA LYS A 113 -13.61 -16.45 -1.53
C LYS A 113 -14.65 -17.14 -0.63
N TYR A 114 -14.20 -18.00 0.27
CA TYR A 114 -15.08 -18.72 1.20
C TYR A 114 -15.88 -17.76 2.08
N TRP A 115 -15.28 -16.68 2.55
CA TRP A 115 -15.92 -15.65 3.37
C TRP A 115 -16.74 -14.63 2.55
N GLY A 116 -16.84 -14.77 1.22
CA GLY A 116 -17.69 -13.94 0.34
C GLY A 116 -17.18 -12.52 0.09
N PHE A 117 -15.91 -12.20 0.42
CA PHE A 117 -15.40 -10.83 0.31
C PHE A 117 -15.09 -10.37 -1.11
N TYR A 118 -15.04 -11.26 -2.12
CA TYR A 118 -14.83 -10.84 -3.51
C TYR A 118 -16.09 -10.25 -4.15
N ASN A 119 -17.28 -10.84 -3.84
CA ASN A 119 -18.52 -10.50 -4.55
C ASN A 119 -19.53 -9.79 -3.64
N ASN A 120 -19.15 -9.42 -2.40
CA ASN A 120 -20.08 -8.93 -1.37
C ASN A 120 -21.27 -9.88 -1.09
N ASP A 121 -21.14 -11.14 -1.47
CA ASP A 121 -22.16 -12.17 -1.30
C ASP A 121 -21.96 -12.90 0.04
N THR A 122 -22.19 -12.16 1.12
CA THR A 122 -21.98 -12.62 2.49
C THR A 122 -23.20 -13.34 3.07
N ASN A 123 -24.31 -13.33 2.34
CA ASN A 123 -25.60 -13.89 2.84
C ASN A 123 -25.59 -15.42 2.96
N GLU A 124 -24.76 -16.11 2.17
CA GLU A 124 -24.69 -17.58 2.14
C GLU A 124 -23.54 -18.17 2.97
N VAL A 125 -22.69 -17.36 3.57
CA VAL A 125 -21.53 -17.86 4.33
C VAL A 125 -22.02 -18.66 5.54
N LYS A 126 -21.82 -19.98 5.51
CA LYS A 126 -21.99 -20.85 6.67
C LYS A 126 -20.64 -21.03 7.34
N VAL A 127 -20.57 -20.74 8.64
CA VAL A 127 -19.34 -20.99 9.40
C VAL A 127 -19.19 -22.49 9.61
N ASP A 128 -18.32 -23.12 8.81
CA ASP A 128 -17.99 -24.54 8.88
C ASP A 128 -16.49 -24.70 9.14
N SER A 129 -16.15 -25.08 10.36
CA SER A 129 -14.75 -25.26 10.79
C SER A 129 -14.01 -26.34 9.98
N VAL A 130 -14.71 -27.41 9.57
CA VAL A 130 -14.09 -28.49 8.78
C VAL A 130 -13.75 -28.01 7.37
N ALA A 131 -14.65 -27.23 6.76
CA ALA A 131 -14.38 -26.60 5.47
C ALA A 131 -13.19 -25.64 5.56
N ILE A 132 -13.14 -24.79 6.61
CA ILE A 132 -12.04 -23.85 6.84
C ILE A 132 -10.72 -24.61 7.04
N GLU A 133 -10.67 -25.66 7.85
CA GLU A 133 -9.47 -26.49 8.03
C GLU A 133 -8.98 -27.11 6.71
N THR A 134 -9.92 -27.53 5.86
CA THR A 134 -9.60 -28.05 4.53
C THR A 134 -8.99 -26.99 3.62
N ILE A 135 -9.54 -25.78 3.63
CA ILE A 135 -9.02 -24.64 2.88
C ILE A 135 -7.63 -24.22 3.39
N MET A 136 -7.42 -24.22 4.70
CA MET A 136 -6.14 -23.88 5.35
C MET A 136 -4.98 -24.76 4.86
N LYS A 137 -5.24 -25.99 4.44
CA LYS A 137 -4.21 -26.85 3.82
C LYS A 137 -3.66 -26.27 2.51
N LYS A 138 -4.37 -25.34 1.89
CA LYS A 138 -4.02 -24.66 0.63
C LYS A 138 -3.47 -23.24 0.83
N VAL A 139 -3.32 -22.79 2.08
CA VAL A 139 -2.82 -21.46 2.44
C VAL A 139 -1.42 -21.57 3.06
N GLY A 140 -0.52 -20.69 2.70
CA GLY A 140 0.85 -20.61 3.23
C GLY A 140 1.87 -20.26 2.16
N VAL A 141 2.64 -19.18 2.35
CA VAL A 141 3.70 -18.73 1.42
C VAL A 141 4.72 -19.84 1.08
N GLY A 142 4.98 -20.76 1.99
CA GLY A 142 5.85 -21.93 1.75
C GLY A 142 5.31 -22.96 0.75
N LYS A 143 4.09 -22.77 0.22
CA LYS A 143 3.46 -23.59 -0.82
C LYS A 143 3.63 -23.02 -2.23
N MET A 144 4.41 -21.96 -2.35
CA MET A 144 4.82 -21.32 -3.59
C MET A 144 6.31 -21.50 -3.76
N ILE A 145 6.74 -21.85 -4.95
CA ILE A 145 8.17 -22.01 -5.28
C ILE A 145 8.45 -21.10 -6.48
N TRP A 146 9.49 -20.27 -6.34
CA TRP A 146 10.03 -19.52 -7.47
C TRP A 146 10.99 -20.39 -8.26
N GLU A 147 10.70 -20.66 -9.53
CA GLU A 147 11.52 -21.48 -10.40
C GLU A 147 11.39 -21.00 -11.85
N ASP A 148 12.50 -20.96 -12.59
CA ASP A 148 12.57 -20.64 -14.03
C ASP A 148 11.79 -19.37 -14.46
N SER A 149 11.84 -18.31 -13.66
CA SER A 149 11.13 -17.05 -13.89
C SER A 149 9.60 -17.18 -13.86
N THR A 150 9.10 -18.09 -13.05
CA THR A 150 7.67 -18.24 -12.75
C THR A 150 7.45 -18.66 -11.30
N VAL A 151 6.19 -18.70 -10.89
CA VAL A 151 5.78 -19.21 -9.58
C VAL A 151 5.04 -20.53 -9.77
N VAL A 152 5.59 -21.59 -9.21
CA VAL A 152 4.92 -22.88 -9.13
C VAL A 152 4.07 -22.93 -7.87
N LEU A 153 2.77 -23.12 -8.02
CA LEU A 153 1.82 -23.23 -6.93
C LEU A 153 1.54 -24.70 -6.61
N ALA A 154 1.55 -25.06 -5.32
CA ALA A 154 1.05 -26.37 -4.90
C ALA A 154 -0.44 -26.52 -5.24
N GLU A 155 -0.94 -27.76 -5.31
CA GLU A 155 -2.30 -28.06 -5.69
C GLU A 155 -3.34 -27.30 -4.85
N GLY A 156 -4.20 -26.53 -5.52
CA GLY A 156 -5.28 -25.76 -4.95
C GLY A 156 -4.85 -24.47 -4.22
N VAL A 157 -3.56 -24.13 -4.23
CA VAL A 157 -3.09 -22.80 -3.80
C VAL A 157 -3.52 -21.77 -4.83
N LYS A 158 -3.96 -20.61 -4.39
CA LYS A 158 -4.35 -19.48 -5.25
C LYS A 158 -3.85 -18.19 -4.66
N LEU A 159 -3.32 -17.33 -5.52
CA LEU A 159 -2.76 -16.03 -5.16
C LEU A 159 -3.82 -14.94 -5.09
N ASP A 160 -3.59 -13.99 -4.22
CA ASP A 160 -4.32 -12.72 -4.10
C ASP A 160 -3.34 -11.62 -3.66
N PHE A 161 -3.16 -10.62 -4.51
CA PHE A 161 -2.29 -9.47 -4.23
C PHE A 161 -3.07 -8.19 -3.86
N ASN A 162 -4.39 -8.28 -3.58
CA ASN A 162 -5.19 -7.09 -3.27
C ASN A 162 -4.71 -6.27 -2.07
N ALA A 163 -3.96 -6.89 -1.15
CA ALA A 163 -3.44 -6.24 0.07
C ALA A 163 -2.01 -5.70 -0.10
N ILE A 164 -1.52 -5.53 -1.34
CA ILE A 164 -0.19 -5.01 -1.66
C ILE A 164 -0.16 -4.31 -3.02
N ALA A 165 -1.12 -4.59 -3.91
CA ALA A 165 -1.09 -4.13 -5.29
C ALA A 165 -1.27 -2.61 -5.42
N GLN A 166 -2.09 -1.98 -4.56
CA GLN A 166 -2.27 -0.53 -4.57
C GLN A 166 -0.98 0.18 -4.14
N GLY A 167 -0.35 -0.30 -3.07
CA GLY A 167 0.96 0.19 -2.66
C GLY A 167 2.04 0.02 -3.74
N THR A 168 2.05 -1.11 -4.44
CA THR A 168 2.97 -1.33 -5.58
C THR A 168 2.69 -0.35 -6.72
N SER A 169 1.42 -0.06 -7.01
CA SER A 169 1.05 0.91 -8.04
C SER A 169 1.60 2.31 -7.73
N VAL A 170 1.53 2.73 -6.47
CA VAL A 170 2.13 3.99 -6.00
C VAL A 170 3.65 3.99 -6.21
N ASP A 171 4.34 2.90 -5.89
CA ASP A 171 5.79 2.80 -6.07
C ASP A 171 6.20 2.83 -7.54
N LEU A 172 5.48 2.13 -8.41
CA LEU A 172 5.76 2.10 -9.86
C LEU A 172 5.49 3.46 -10.52
N ILE A 173 4.43 4.17 -10.12
CA ILE A 173 4.17 5.54 -10.58
C ILE A 173 5.29 6.48 -10.10
N ALA A 174 5.78 6.31 -8.88
CA ALA A 174 6.91 7.08 -8.38
C ALA A 174 8.17 6.85 -9.22
N MET A 175 8.48 5.61 -9.58
CA MET A 175 9.60 5.27 -10.47
C MET A 175 9.42 5.93 -11.85
N LEU A 176 8.23 5.84 -12.45
CA LEU A 176 7.92 6.51 -13.71
C LEU A 176 8.17 8.02 -13.65
N LEU A 177 7.71 8.70 -12.61
CA LEU A 177 7.92 10.14 -12.44
C LEU A 177 9.41 10.47 -12.23
N GLU A 178 10.14 9.66 -11.46
CA GLU A 178 11.57 9.85 -11.22
C GLU A 178 12.40 9.65 -12.50
N GLU A 179 12.06 8.70 -13.37
CA GLU A 179 12.65 8.51 -14.70
C GLU A 179 12.43 9.72 -15.61
N LYS A 180 11.33 10.45 -15.42
CA LYS A 180 11.04 11.73 -16.11
C LYS A 180 11.70 12.94 -15.44
N GLY A 181 12.55 12.73 -14.41
CA GLY A 181 13.23 13.79 -13.68
C GLY A 181 12.34 14.55 -12.68
N ILE A 182 11.15 14.04 -12.37
CA ILE A 182 10.25 14.62 -11.37
C ILE A 182 10.65 14.14 -9.99
N LEU A 183 11.10 15.06 -9.14
CA LEU A 183 11.59 14.76 -7.78
C LEU A 183 10.71 15.39 -6.68
N ASN A 184 9.61 16.06 -7.04
CA ASN A 184 8.68 16.67 -6.10
C ASN A 184 7.28 16.21 -6.46
N TYR A 185 6.74 15.27 -5.70
CA TYR A 185 5.44 14.67 -5.99
C TYR A 185 4.73 14.20 -4.72
N LEU A 186 3.41 14.09 -4.83
CA LEU A 186 2.51 13.35 -3.97
C LEU A 186 1.66 12.44 -4.86
N ILE A 187 1.75 11.15 -4.65
CA ILE A 187 1.01 10.11 -5.35
C ILE A 187 0.04 9.47 -4.36
N GLU A 188 -1.20 9.28 -4.78
CA GLU A 188 -2.23 8.56 -4.04
C GLU A 188 -2.93 7.57 -4.99
N VAL A 189 -3.08 6.32 -4.56
CA VAL A 189 -3.91 5.30 -5.21
C VAL A 189 -4.71 4.58 -4.12
N GLY A 190 -6.03 4.77 -4.10
CA GLY A 190 -6.93 4.07 -3.17
C GLY A 190 -6.76 4.39 -1.68
N GLY A 191 -5.93 5.39 -1.36
CA GLY A 191 -5.58 5.77 0.01
C GLY A 191 -4.13 5.45 0.39
N GLU A 192 -3.43 4.65 -0.40
CA GLU A 192 -1.99 4.41 -0.32
C GLU A 192 -1.25 5.59 -0.95
N LEU A 193 -0.21 6.07 -0.26
CA LEU A 193 0.44 7.34 -0.56
C LEU A 193 1.95 7.22 -0.61
N LYS A 194 2.58 8.01 -1.50
CA LYS A 194 4.02 8.28 -1.46
C LYS A 194 4.29 9.74 -1.79
N ALA A 195 5.15 10.36 -1.00
CA ALA A 195 5.58 11.73 -1.23
C ALA A 195 7.10 11.82 -1.33
N LYS A 196 7.57 12.71 -2.22
CA LYS A 196 8.99 13.07 -2.34
C LYS A 196 9.14 14.57 -2.50
N GLY A 197 10.22 15.11 -1.93
CA GLY A 197 10.57 16.53 -2.02
C GLY A 197 9.54 17.44 -1.35
N VAL A 198 9.14 18.51 -2.06
CA VAL A 198 8.28 19.59 -1.53
C VAL A 198 7.07 19.86 -2.43
N ASN A 199 6.05 20.49 -1.87
CA ASN A 199 4.87 20.98 -2.62
C ASN A 199 5.18 22.30 -3.37
N ALA A 200 4.16 22.86 -4.03
CA ALA A 200 4.30 24.10 -4.81
C ALA A 200 4.69 25.33 -3.97
N ASP A 201 4.40 25.31 -2.68
CA ASP A 201 4.74 26.39 -1.73
C ASP A 201 6.13 26.19 -1.10
N GLY A 202 6.88 25.15 -1.51
CA GLY A 202 8.19 24.80 -0.93
C GLY A 202 8.12 24.09 0.42
N ASN A 203 6.94 23.67 0.86
CA ASN A 203 6.73 22.98 2.13
C ASN A 203 6.74 21.45 1.96
N ILE A 204 7.01 20.73 3.05
CA ILE A 204 6.83 19.27 3.12
C ILE A 204 5.33 18.95 2.86
N TRP A 205 5.08 17.82 2.17
CA TRP A 205 3.74 17.31 1.95
C TRP A 205 3.08 16.92 3.27
N ARG A 206 1.84 17.40 3.50
CA ARG A 206 1.06 17.10 4.68
C ARG A 206 -0.11 16.20 4.34
N ILE A 207 -0.27 15.13 5.10
CA ILE A 207 -1.28 14.12 4.90
C ILE A 207 -2.19 14.06 6.11
N GLY A 208 -3.50 14.19 5.88
CA GLY A 208 -4.52 13.92 6.90
C GLY A 208 -4.91 12.45 6.86
N VAL A 209 -4.81 11.77 8.00
CA VAL A 209 -5.28 10.39 8.17
C VAL A 209 -6.67 10.42 8.78
N ASP A 210 -7.64 9.79 8.11
CA ASP A 210 -9.04 9.79 8.54
C ASP A 210 -9.24 9.06 9.87
N LYS A 211 -10.20 9.53 10.65
CA LYS A 211 -10.71 8.80 11.83
C LYS A 211 -11.33 7.47 11.38
N PRO A 212 -11.12 6.35 12.10
CA PRO A 212 -11.76 5.07 11.79
C PRO A 212 -13.23 5.06 12.21
N SER A 213 -14.05 5.94 11.62
CA SER A 213 -15.49 6.10 11.87
C SER A 213 -16.29 5.68 10.64
N GLU A 214 -17.46 5.10 10.85
CA GLU A 214 -18.43 4.77 9.78
C GLU A 214 -19.08 6.06 9.25
N GLU A 215 -19.24 7.07 10.11
CA GLU A 215 -19.76 8.39 9.75
C GLU A 215 -18.61 9.39 9.60
N ILE A 216 -18.61 10.16 8.51
CA ILE A 216 -17.59 11.19 8.26
C ILE A 216 -18.16 12.54 8.68
N ASP A 217 -17.67 13.06 9.81
CA ASP A 217 -17.83 14.47 10.13
C ASP A 217 -16.69 15.26 9.45
N PHE A 218 -17.02 16.03 8.42
CA PHE A 218 -16.03 16.81 7.68
C PHE A 218 -15.30 17.85 8.52
N LYS A 219 -15.86 18.29 9.65
CA LYS A 219 -15.22 19.26 10.57
C LYS A 219 -14.15 18.60 11.45
N GLU A 220 -14.33 17.33 11.77
CA GLU A 220 -13.42 16.55 12.60
C GLU A 220 -12.96 15.26 11.90
N ARG A 221 -12.80 15.31 10.58
CA ARG A 221 -12.51 14.15 9.73
C ARG A 221 -11.20 13.45 10.12
N PHE A 222 -10.16 14.24 10.37
CA PHE A 222 -8.83 13.68 10.55
C PHE A 222 -8.57 13.19 11.97
N GLN A 223 -7.99 12.01 12.09
CA GLN A 223 -7.45 11.48 13.33
C GLN A 223 -6.17 12.21 13.73
N PHE A 224 -5.32 12.51 12.74
CA PHE A 224 -4.11 13.30 12.86
C PHE A 224 -3.66 13.80 11.49
N ILE A 225 -2.74 14.76 11.49
CA ILE A 225 -2.02 15.22 10.28
C ILE A 225 -0.55 14.91 10.49
N LEU A 226 0.13 14.47 9.44
CA LEU A 226 1.57 14.19 9.48
C LEU A 226 2.32 14.82 8.30
N ASP A 227 3.58 15.14 8.53
CA ASP A 227 4.55 15.49 7.50
C ASP A 227 5.08 14.21 6.84
N LEU A 228 4.81 14.05 5.53
CA LEU A 228 5.30 12.92 4.73
C LEU A 228 6.43 13.38 3.82
N LYS A 229 7.67 13.18 4.26
CA LYS A 229 8.87 13.55 3.50
C LYS A 229 9.61 12.29 3.07
N ASP A 230 9.74 12.09 1.74
CA ASP A 230 10.50 11.01 1.12
C ASP A 230 10.13 9.62 1.68
N LYS A 231 8.85 9.42 1.95
CA LYS A 231 8.30 8.17 2.51
C LYS A 231 6.96 7.83 1.86
N ALA A 232 6.55 6.60 2.09
CA ALA A 232 5.25 6.06 1.72
C ALA A 232 4.40 5.80 2.97
N LEU A 233 3.07 5.79 2.78
CA LEU A 233 2.08 5.57 3.83
C LEU A 233 0.94 4.70 3.28
N ALA A 234 0.49 3.75 4.08
CA ALA A 234 -0.75 3.02 3.83
C ALA A 234 -1.55 2.86 5.13
N THR A 235 -2.87 2.75 5.00
CA THR A 235 -3.77 2.55 6.15
C THR A 235 -4.77 1.43 5.90
N SER A 236 -4.67 0.36 6.66
CA SER A 236 -5.68 -0.70 6.73
C SER A 236 -6.65 -0.47 7.88
N GLY A 237 -7.93 -0.77 7.66
CA GLY A 237 -8.97 -0.59 8.69
C GLY A 237 -10.16 -1.53 8.54
N ASN A 238 -10.76 -1.92 9.67
CA ASN A 238 -11.90 -2.84 9.74
C ASN A 238 -13.25 -2.13 9.86
N TYR A 239 -13.28 -0.80 9.68
CA TYR A 239 -14.49 0.00 9.89
C TYR A 239 -15.30 0.27 8.62
N ARG A 240 -14.69 0.18 7.42
CA ARG A 240 -15.35 0.45 6.14
C ARG A 240 -15.89 -0.80 5.45
N LYS A 241 -15.17 -1.93 5.52
CA LYS A 241 -15.52 -3.18 4.84
C LYS A 241 -15.73 -4.29 5.88
N PHE A 242 -16.95 -4.55 6.23
CA PHE A 242 -17.35 -5.64 7.13
C PHE A 242 -18.79 -6.05 6.82
N TYR A 243 -19.19 -7.23 7.29
CA TYR A 243 -20.60 -7.60 7.38
C TYR A 243 -20.94 -8.05 8.79
N VAL A 244 -22.23 -7.98 9.12
CA VAL A 244 -22.75 -8.44 10.41
C VAL A 244 -23.61 -9.68 10.16
N LYS A 245 -23.30 -10.77 10.85
CA LYS A 245 -24.08 -12.00 10.82
C LYS A 245 -24.29 -12.52 12.24
N ASP A 246 -25.53 -12.83 12.59
CA ASP A 246 -25.93 -13.32 13.92
C ASP A 246 -25.40 -12.41 15.07
N GLY A 247 -25.38 -11.09 14.83
CA GLY A 247 -24.86 -10.09 15.77
C GLY A 247 -23.34 -10.01 15.87
N VAL A 248 -22.60 -10.81 15.11
CA VAL A 248 -21.13 -10.81 15.06
C VAL A 248 -20.66 -10.00 13.84
N LYS A 249 -19.72 -9.06 14.08
CA LYS A 249 -19.06 -8.27 13.03
C LYS A 249 -17.88 -9.06 12.46
N TYR A 250 -17.89 -9.29 11.16
CA TYR A 250 -16.83 -9.96 10.42
C TYR A 250 -16.10 -8.94 9.53
N ALA A 251 -14.87 -8.64 9.87
CA ALA A 251 -14.03 -7.75 9.07
C ALA A 251 -13.51 -8.48 7.83
N HIS A 252 -13.24 -7.75 6.75
CA HIS A 252 -12.70 -8.31 5.50
C HIS A 252 -11.24 -8.81 5.63
N THR A 253 -10.51 -8.40 6.66
CA THR A 253 -9.14 -8.88 6.91
C THR A 253 -9.20 -10.31 7.45
N ILE A 254 -8.72 -11.26 6.66
CA ILE A 254 -8.59 -12.66 7.08
C ILE A 254 -7.31 -12.85 7.89
N ASN A 255 -7.38 -13.64 8.95
CA ASN A 255 -6.21 -14.11 9.67
C ASN A 255 -5.71 -15.42 9.04
N PRO A 256 -4.56 -15.43 8.34
CA PRO A 256 -4.06 -16.62 7.64
C PRO A 256 -3.68 -17.77 8.58
N LYS A 257 -3.53 -17.51 9.88
CA LYS A 257 -3.19 -18.53 10.87
C LYS A 257 -4.40 -19.31 11.38
N THR A 258 -5.56 -18.74 11.26
CA THR A 258 -6.81 -19.36 11.77
C THR A 258 -7.81 -19.66 10.68
N GLY A 259 -7.68 -19.02 9.52
CA GLY A 259 -8.65 -19.09 8.42
C GLY A 259 -9.92 -18.26 8.65
N PHE A 260 -10.04 -17.57 9.78
CA PHE A 260 -11.18 -16.74 10.13
C PHE A 260 -10.89 -15.25 9.91
N PRO A 261 -11.91 -14.41 9.69
CA PRO A 261 -11.79 -12.97 9.81
C PRO A 261 -11.11 -12.57 11.12
N ALA A 262 -10.24 -11.57 11.08
CA ALA A 262 -9.47 -11.14 12.25
C ALA A 262 -10.41 -10.66 13.37
N GLN A 263 -10.41 -11.39 14.48
CA GLN A 263 -11.17 -11.08 15.68
C GLN A 263 -10.26 -10.42 16.72
N ASN A 264 -9.90 -9.16 16.48
CA ASN A 264 -9.15 -8.36 17.44
C ASN A 264 -9.76 -6.96 17.55
N ARG A 265 -9.21 -6.15 18.44
CA ARG A 265 -9.76 -4.83 18.76
C ARG A 265 -9.16 -3.69 17.95
N LEU A 266 -8.41 -3.97 16.88
CA LEU A 266 -7.86 -2.94 16.03
C LEU A 266 -8.96 -2.34 15.13
N LEU A 267 -9.04 -1.03 15.09
CA LEU A 267 -9.92 -0.27 14.21
C LEU A 267 -9.18 0.13 12.93
N SER A 268 -7.96 0.64 13.07
CA SER A 268 -7.09 0.96 11.94
C SER A 268 -5.61 0.87 12.30
N VAL A 269 -4.79 0.61 11.29
CA VAL A 269 -3.33 0.62 11.36
C VAL A 269 -2.80 1.44 10.20
N THR A 270 -2.06 2.51 10.50
CA THR A 270 -1.31 3.29 9.52
C THR A 270 0.16 2.94 9.66
N VAL A 271 0.79 2.63 8.53
CA VAL A 271 2.23 2.33 8.43
C VAL A 271 2.89 3.34 7.52
N VAL A 272 4.04 3.89 7.96
CA VAL A 272 4.92 4.72 7.14
C VAL A 272 6.27 4.01 7.01
N THR A 273 6.77 3.89 5.78
CA THR A 273 8.07 3.29 5.45
C THR A 273 8.60 3.81 4.12
N ASN A 274 9.66 3.21 3.55
CA ASN A 274 10.28 3.68 2.31
C ASN A 274 9.53 3.25 1.03
N LYS A 275 8.88 2.07 1.06
CA LYS A 275 8.10 1.49 -0.05
C LYS A 275 6.62 1.44 0.30
N CYS A 276 5.77 1.86 -0.63
CA CYS A 276 4.33 1.86 -0.42
C CYS A 276 3.75 0.44 -0.41
N SER A 277 4.28 -0.46 -1.25
CA SER A 277 3.94 -1.89 -1.24
C SER A 277 4.17 -2.53 0.15
N LEU A 278 5.29 -2.21 0.80
CA LEU A 278 5.58 -2.71 2.15
C LEU A 278 4.64 -2.08 3.19
N ALA A 279 4.35 -0.76 3.09
CA ALA A 279 3.42 -0.09 3.99
C ALA A 279 2.03 -0.75 3.96
N ASP A 280 1.50 -1.03 2.77
CA ASP A 280 0.21 -1.66 2.51
C ASP A 280 0.16 -3.08 3.09
N ALA A 281 1.14 -3.92 2.73
CA ALA A 281 1.23 -5.29 3.22
C ALA A 281 1.41 -5.37 4.75
N TYR A 282 2.28 -4.55 5.35
CA TYR A 282 2.45 -4.52 6.81
C TYR A 282 1.21 -4.01 7.54
N ALA A 283 0.53 -2.99 7.01
CA ALA A 283 -0.72 -2.49 7.60
C ALA A 283 -1.77 -3.63 7.67
N THR A 284 -1.92 -4.41 6.60
CA THR A 284 -2.81 -5.58 6.56
C THR A 284 -2.35 -6.68 7.51
N ALA A 285 -1.05 -7.01 7.55
CA ALA A 285 -0.51 -7.99 8.50
C ALA A 285 -0.80 -7.62 9.95
N PHE A 286 -0.58 -6.36 10.30
CA PHE A 286 -0.80 -5.85 11.66
C PHE A 286 -2.28 -5.87 12.05
N MET A 287 -3.18 -5.57 11.12
CA MET A 287 -4.62 -5.76 11.32
C MET A 287 -4.97 -7.23 11.61
N ALA A 288 -4.33 -8.19 10.94
CA ALA A 288 -4.57 -9.62 11.17
C ALA A 288 -3.99 -10.12 12.49
N MET A 289 -2.80 -9.65 12.89
CA MET A 289 -2.08 -10.17 14.09
C MET A 289 -2.48 -9.51 15.41
N GLY A 290 -3.02 -8.30 15.39
CA GLY A 290 -3.46 -7.55 16.57
C GLY A 290 -2.32 -6.86 17.33
N LEU A 291 -2.68 -5.95 18.25
CA LEU A 291 -1.78 -4.98 18.91
C LEU A 291 -0.55 -5.61 19.58
N LYS A 292 -0.75 -6.69 20.36
CA LYS A 292 0.35 -7.28 21.16
C LYS A 292 1.47 -7.80 20.27
N LYS A 293 1.13 -8.57 19.23
CA LYS A 293 2.11 -9.14 18.32
C LYS A 293 2.73 -8.07 17.43
N THR A 294 1.95 -7.11 16.95
CA THR A 294 2.46 -5.96 16.21
C THR A 294 3.55 -5.23 16.99
N LYS A 295 3.30 -4.91 18.28
CA LYS A 295 4.30 -4.26 19.15
C LYS A 295 5.57 -5.09 19.38
N GLN A 296 5.49 -6.40 19.27
CA GLN A 296 6.65 -7.27 19.37
C GLN A 296 7.47 -7.26 18.10
N ILE A 297 6.79 -7.45 16.96
CA ILE A 297 7.41 -7.63 15.65
C ILE A 297 8.13 -6.36 15.15
N ILE A 298 7.53 -5.19 15.29
CA ILE A 298 8.12 -3.92 14.85
C ILE A 298 9.44 -3.57 15.54
N LYS A 299 9.80 -4.26 16.64
CA LYS A 299 11.08 -4.08 17.34
C LYS A 299 12.18 -4.94 16.77
N THR A 300 11.84 -5.94 15.99
CA THR A 300 12.77 -6.95 15.46
C THR A 300 12.92 -6.90 13.95
N LEU A 301 12.12 -6.07 13.28
CA LEU A 301 12.19 -5.89 11.83
C LEU A 301 13.34 -4.97 11.47
N ASP A 302 14.07 -5.34 10.43
CA ASP A 302 15.10 -4.49 9.81
C ASP A 302 14.47 -3.37 8.97
N ASP A 303 13.20 -3.54 8.53
CA ASP A 303 12.44 -2.50 7.84
C ASP A 303 12.12 -1.35 8.80
N GLU A 304 12.40 -0.13 8.37
CA GLU A 304 12.07 1.09 9.10
C GLU A 304 10.57 1.33 9.09
N LEU A 305 9.85 0.79 10.08
CA LEU A 305 8.40 0.94 10.20
C LEU A 305 8.02 1.97 11.26
N GLU A 306 7.24 2.95 10.84
CA GLU A 306 6.61 3.93 11.72
C GLU A 306 5.11 3.64 11.76
N VAL A 307 4.55 3.41 12.95
CA VAL A 307 3.22 2.82 13.08
C VAL A 307 2.33 3.66 13.99
N TYR A 308 1.08 3.89 13.52
CA TYR A 308 -0.01 4.47 14.29
C TYR A 308 -1.18 3.50 14.30
N ILE A 309 -1.67 3.12 15.48
CA ILE A 309 -2.75 2.14 15.65
C ILE A 309 -3.87 2.74 16.48
N VAL A 310 -5.10 2.69 15.96
CA VAL A 310 -6.32 2.95 16.71
C VAL A 310 -6.95 1.60 17.09
N TYR A 311 -7.30 1.44 18.37
CA TYR A 311 -7.91 0.21 18.89
C TYR A 311 -8.89 0.52 20.03
N THR A 312 -9.76 -0.44 20.36
CA THR A 312 -10.60 -0.34 21.56
C THR A 312 -9.99 -1.11 22.72
N ASP A 313 -10.13 -0.57 23.95
CA ASP A 313 -9.76 -1.28 25.17
C ASP A 313 -10.86 -2.28 25.61
N ASN A 314 -10.75 -2.81 26.83
CA ASN A 314 -11.72 -3.77 27.36
C ASN A 314 -13.12 -3.16 27.61
N ASN A 315 -13.19 -1.84 27.79
CA ASN A 315 -14.42 -1.09 28.03
C ASN A 315 -15.07 -0.60 26.71
N GLY A 316 -14.39 -0.81 25.56
CA GLY A 316 -14.83 -0.29 24.27
C GLY A 316 -14.32 1.13 23.97
N ASP A 317 -13.54 1.74 24.86
CA ASP A 317 -13.00 3.08 24.66
C ASP A 317 -11.88 3.07 23.60
N TRP A 318 -11.84 4.09 22.76
CA TRP A 318 -10.78 4.26 21.77
C TRP A 318 -9.46 4.61 22.42
N LYS A 319 -8.44 3.90 22.05
CA LYS A 319 -7.05 4.08 22.47
C LYS A 319 -6.14 4.13 21.26
N ILE A 320 -4.99 4.74 21.44
CA ILE A 320 -4.00 4.96 20.39
C ILE A 320 -2.66 4.39 20.83
N TYR A 321 -1.98 3.74 19.91
CA TYR A 321 -0.56 3.42 20.01
C TYR A 321 0.18 4.11 18.89
N ILE A 322 1.27 4.80 19.22
CA ILE A 322 2.13 5.51 18.27
C ILE A 322 3.56 5.04 18.50
N SER A 323 4.24 4.56 17.45
CA SER A 323 5.66 4.24 17.54
C SER A 323 6.49 5.52 17.73
N PRO A 324 7.69 5.44 18.37
CA PRO A 324 8.52 6.63 18.64
C PRO A 324 8.89 7.43 17.38
N ALA A 325 9.13 6.75 16.26
CA ALA A 325 9.47 7.40 15.00
C ALA A 325 8.24 8.11 14.39
N MET A 326 7.06 7.46 14.38
CA MET A 326 5.81 8.04 13.89
C MET A 326 5.43 9.32 14.66
N LYS A 327 5.67 9.34 15.98
CA LYS A 327 5.34 10.51 16.82
C LYS A 327 6.06 11.79 16.37
N LYS A 328 7.24 11.67 15.75
CA LYS A 328 8.02 12.81 15.27
C LYS A 328 7.46 13.43 13.99
N ARG A 329 6.60 12.70 13.25
CA ARG A 329 5.99 13.17 12.01
C ARG A 329 4.66 13.88 12.21
N ILE A 330 3.98 13.59 13.31
CA ILE A 330 2.65 14.17 13.58
C ILE A 330 2.83 15.65 13.85
N VAL A 331 2.06 16.45 13.08
CA VAL A 331 1.95 17.90 13.25
C VAL A 331 0.55 18.18 13.76
N ASN A 332 0.46 18.99 14.83
CA ASN A 332 -0.83 19.38 15.43
C ASN A 332 -1.43 20.59 14.73
#